data_a95899095deccba0b2e3ae23d4336784
#
_entry.id   a95899095deccba0b2e3ae23d4336784
#
_cell.length_a   1.000
_cell.length_b   1.000
_cell.length_c   1.000
_cell.angle_alpha   90.00
_cell.angle_beta   90.00
_cell.angle_gamma   90.00
#
_symmetry.space_group_name_H-M   'P 1'
#
loop_
_entity.id
_entity.type
_entity.pdbx_description
1 polymer ?
#
loop_
_entity_poly.entity_id
_entity_poly.type
_entity_poly.pdbx_seq_one_letter_code
_entity_poly.pdbx_strand_id
1 'polypeptide(L)'
;MSQAHSHPTVTANRAGRATSTVVEQDFLQEIRRRFRAVRGLVRRTVGYQNDALGLRANAEERAAFDFPTDEGKAAQFARWLRQVLRDEVLEPVQGRAVADGGHWTAPYIRAAVTRGANQATGLLFQEGASVENIPDDELLERPIYQRTLRDLHTRTYENLEAVTEEAAPQVRETLTQGFAEGWNPRKMARKLTGEIRDIQHTRAETLARTETIEAHSDATLATYERAGVDVVGHGEWAVGGANICDFCKRLAGAALTIEEMRTGAVEWRGQVYRLKPAAHPNGKCVILPVVGASPPTSPLATRVPGTVLSGA
;
A
#
# COMPACT_ATOMS: atom_id res chain seq x y z
N MET A 1 5.42 -46.31 3.94
CA MET A 1 6.65 -45.62 3.48
C MET A 1 6.21 -44.39 2.71
N SER A 2 6.17 -43.24 3.41
CA SER A 2 5.73 -41.97 2.85
C SER A 2 6.92 -41.37 2.09
N GLN A 3 6.81 -41.24 0.78
CA GLN A 3 7.78 -40.48 -0.01
C GLN A 3 7.55 -39.00 0.26
N ALA A 4 8.48 -38.40 0.96
CA ALA A 4 8.57 -36.96 1.04
C ALA A 4 8.87 -36.43 -0.37
N HIS A 5 7.90 -35.83 -1.03
CA HIS A 5 8.13 -35.03 -2.22
C HIS A 5 8.96 -33.80 -1.83
N SER A 6 10.26 -33.85 -2.08
CA SER A 6 11.12 -32.71 -2.05
C SER A 6 10.73 -31.81 -3.26
N HIS A 7 9.82 -30.87 -3.04
CA HIS A 7 9.60 -29.81 -4.02
C HIS A 7 10.90 -29.01 -4.17
N PRO A 8 11.36 -28.75 -5.40
CA PRO A 8 12.45 -27.82 -5.62
C PRO A 8 12.02 -26.48 -5.05
N THR A 9 12.85 -25.88 -4.23
CA THR A 9 12.65 -24.52 -3.71
C THR A 9 12.54 -23.57 -4.89
N VAL A 10 11.34 -23.41 -5.42
CA VAL A 10 11.02 -22.39 -6.40
C VAL A 10 11.13 -21.08 -5.62
N THR A 11 12.32 -20.52 -5.64
CA THR A 11 12.55 -19.22 -5.04
C THR A 11 11.56 -18.26 -5.70
N ALA A 12 10.79 -17.54 -4.89
CA ALA A 12 9.85 -16.49 -5.30
C ALA A 12 10.45 -15.46 -6.29
N ASN A 13 11.74 -15.56 -6.54
CA ASN A 13 12.51 -14.77 -7.51
C ASN A 13 12.13 -15.04 -8.99
N ARG A 14 11.53 -16.16 -9.34
CA ARG A 14 11.19 -16.46 -10.74
C ARG A 14 9.77 -16.03 -11.15
N ALA A 15 8.82 -16.07 -10.25
CA ALA A 15 7.41 -15.93 -10.63
C ALA A 15 6.78 -14.54 -10.36
N GLY A 16 7.25 -13.76 -9.38
CA GLY A 16 6.47 -12.59 -8.93
C GLY A 16 7.17 -11.24 -8.96
N ARG A 17 8.48 -11.21 -9.01
CA ARG A 17 9.23 -9.97 -8.73
C ARG A 17 9.34 -8.99 -9.89
N ALA A 18 9.38 -9.47 -11.13
CA ALA A 18 9.60 -8.60 -12.27
C ALA A 18 8.35 -7.82 -12.70
N THR A 19 7.17 -8.40 -12.48
CA THR A 19 5.91 -7.84 -12.99
C THR A 19 5.25 -6.85 -12.04
N SER A 20 5.28 -7.06 -10.72
CA SER A 20 4.77 -6.08 -9.75
C SER A 20 5.66 -4.83 -9.65
N THR A 21 6.96 -4.97 -9.92
CA THR A 21 7.94 -3.88 -9.79
C THR A 21 7.67 -2.71 -10.74
N VAL A 22 7.20 -2.96 -11.96
CA VAL A 22 6.93 -1.86 -12.92
C VAL A 22 5.71 -1.05 -12.47
N VAL A 23 4.59 -1.70 -12.11
CA VAL A 23 3.39 -0.98 -11.62
C VAL A 23 3.71 -0.23 -10.33
N GLU A 24 4.46 -0.86 -9.41
CA GLU A 24 4.92 -0.22 -8.18
C GLU A 24 5.74 1.04 -8.50
N GLN A 25 6.68 0.96 -9.44
CA GLN A 25 7.53 2.10 -9.82
C GLN A 25 6.71 3.24 -10.43
N ASP A 26 5.77 2.94 -11.32
CA ASP A 26 4.90 3.95 -11.93
C ASP A 26 4.02 4.63 -10.88
N PHE A 27 3.44 3.88 -9.96
CA PHE A 27 2.66 4.42 -8.86
C PHE A 27 3.52 5.29 -7.94
N LEU A 28 4.74 4.84 -7.58
CA LEU A 28 5.70 5.62 -6.82
C LEU A 28 6.10 6.92 -7.51
N GLN A 29 6.29 6.91 -8.83
CA GLN A 29 6.63 8.11 -9.59
C GLN A 29 5.52 9.15 -9.54
N GLU A 30 4.26 8.72 -9.66
CA GLU A 30 3.11 9.62 -9.57
C GLU A 30 2.96 10.21 -8.17
N ILE A 31 3.10 9.40 -7.11
CA ILE A 31 3.13 9.92 -5.73
C ILE A 31 4.24 10.96 -5.56
N ARG A 32 5.45 10.67 -6.04
CA ARG A 32 6.58 11.60 -5.97
C ARG A 32 6.33 12.90 -6.73
N ARG A 33 5.65 12.82 -7.88
CA ARG A 33 5.25 13.99 -8.66
C ARG A 33 4.32 14.89 -7.86
N ARG A 34 3.28 14.33 -7.25
CA ARG A 34 2.28 15.04 -6.44
C ARG A 34 2.90 15.70 -5.21
N PHE A 35 3.69 14.98 -4.45
CA PHE A 35 4.41 15.54 -3.30
C PHE A 35 5.46 16.60 -3.68
N ARG A 36 6.06 16.51 -4.86
CA ARG A 36 6.93 17.60 -5.38
C ARG A 36 6.15 18.88 -5.64
N ALA A 37 4.92 18.80 -6.16
CA ALA A 37 4.05 19.97 -6.33
C ALA A 37 3.76 20.64 -4.99
N VAL A 38 3.35 19.88 -3.97
CA VAL A 38 3.14 20.39 -2.60
C VAL A 38 4.39 21.07 -2.04
N ARG A 39 5.56 20.44 -2.12
CA ARG A 39 6.83 21.05 -1.67
C ARG A 39 7.16 22.34 -2.43
N GLY A 40 6.85 22.40 -3.72
CA GLY A 40 6.99 23.61 -4.53
C GLY A 40 6.10 24.74 -4.03
N LEU A 41 4.83 24.44 -3.72
CA LEU A 41 3.89 25.39 -3.14
C LEU A 41 4.35 25.90 -1.78
N VAL A 42 4.71 25.01 -0.86
CA VAL A 42 5.23 25.38 0.48
C VAL A 42 6.47 26.27 0.36
N ARG A 43 7.42 25.94 -0.52
CA ARG A 43 8.64 26.75 -0.72
C ARG A 43 8.32 28.14 -1.22
N ARG A 44 7.38 28.28 -2.15
CA ARG A 44 6.95 29.61 -2.66
C ARG A 44 6.22 30.41 -1.59
N THR A 45 5.31 29.76 -0.86
CA THR A 45 4.48 30.41 0.15
C THR A 45 5.31 30.93 1.33
N VAL A 46 6.18 30.08 1.89
CA VAL A 46 6.97 30.42 3.10
C VAL A 46 8.29 31.08 2.76
N GLY A 47 8.80 30.89 1.54
CA GLY A 47 10.11 31.42 1.13
C GLY A 47 10.15 32.93 0.99
N TYR A 48 11.36 33.45 0.71
CA TYR A 48 11.64 34.90 0.67
C TYR A 48 10.76 35.72 -0.30
N GLN A 49 10.21 35.09 -1.34
CA GLN A 49 9.39 35.81 -2.32
C GLN A 49 8.06 36.26 -1.72
N ASN A 50 7.38 35.37 -1.01
CA ASN A 50 6.05 35.67 -0.48
C ASN A 50 6.05 35.91 1.03
N ASP A 51 6.98 35.28 1.76
CA ASP A 51 7.10 35.39 3.22
C ASP A 51 5.74 35.35 3.97
N ALA A 52 4.90 34.42 3.58
CA ALA A 52 3.52 34.38 4.05
C ALA A 52 3.36 34.24 5.58
N LEU A 53 4.43 33.84 6.28
CA LEU A 53 4.48 33.77 7.74
C LEU A 53 4.99 35.04 8.41
N GLY A 54 5.44 36.04 7.62
CA GLY A 54 5.94 37.32 8.17
C GLY A 54 7.23 37.15 8.98
N LEU A 55 8.18 36.33 8.51
CA LEU A 55 9.43 36.01 9.23
C LEU A 55 10.57 37.03 9.00
N ARG A 56 10.36 38.04 8.16
CA ARG A 56 11.32 39.12 7.93
C ARG A 56 11.06 40.27 8.90
N ALA A 57 12.08 41.01 9.25
CA ALA A 57 12.01 42.13 10.19
C ALA A 57 11.04 43.26 9.82
N ASN A 58 10.54 43.34 8.57
CA ASN A 58 9.61 44.38 8.09
C ASN A 58 8.42 43.76 7.35
N ALA A 59 7.91 42.62 7.80
CA ALA A 59 7.00 41.77 7.03
C ALA A 59 5.51 41.95 7.36
N GLU A 60 5.14 42.88 8.26
CA GLU A 60 3.75 43.04 8.72
C GLU A 60 2.74 43.28 7.58
N GLU A 61 3.17 43.87 6.46
CA GLU A 61 2.31 44.15 5.29
C GLU A 61 2.15 42.98 4.34
N ARG A 62 2.87 41.84 4.53
CA ARG A 62 2.93 40.72 3.55
C ARG A 62 2.53 39.38 4.08
N ALA A 63 2.20 39.26 5.34
CA ALA A 63 1.85 37.97 5.94
C ALA A 63 0.46 37.51 5.46
N ALA A 64 0.40 36.45 4.65
CA ALA A 64 -0.86 35.82 4.26
C ALA A 64 -1.50 35.03 5.41
N PHE A 65 -0.70 34.65 6.43
CA PHE A 65 -1.15 34.00 7.65
C PHE A 65 -1.08 34.98 8.82
N ASP A 66 -1.97 35.97 8.80
CA ASP A 66 -1.99 37.08 9.76
C ASP A 66 -2.80 36.66 11.00
N PHE A 67 -2.06 36.28 12.06
CA PHE A 67 -2.59 36.07 13.39
C PHE A 67 -1.67 36.76 14.41
N PRO A 68 -2.23 37.30 15.50
CA PRO A 68 -1.43 37.99 16.51
C PRO A 68 -0.48 37.07 17.28
N THR A 69 -0.67 35.73 17.17
CA THR A 69 0.18 34.76 17.86
C THR A 69 0.81 33.77 16.86
N ASP A 70 2.02 33.31 17.17
CA ASP A 70 2.72 32.29 16.38
C ASP A 70 1.96 30.97 16.33
N GLU A 71 1.22 30.64 17.38
CA GLU A 71 0.33 29.46 17.42
C GLU A 71 -0.81 29.61 16.41
N GLY A 72 -1.43 30.78 16.30
CA GLY A 72 -2.46 31.11 15.32
C GLY A 72 -1.94 30.95 13.88
N LYS A 73 -0.75 31.49 13.60
CA LYS A 73 -0.07 31.35 12.30
C LYS A 73 0.20 29.89 11.97
N ALA A 74 0.72 29.12 12.92
CA ALA A 74 0.99 27.68 12.73
C ALA A 74 -0.31 26.90 12.45
N ALA A 75 -1.39 27.19 13.17
CA ALA A 75 -2.68 26.54 12.97
C ALA A 75 -3.31 26.88 11.61
N GLN A 76 -3.21 28.12 11.16
CA GLN A 76 -3.71 28.55 9.85
C GLN A 76 -2.91 27.92 8.71
N PHE A 77 -1.59 27.92 8.83
CA PHE A 77 -0.72 27.24 7.85
C PHE A 77 -1.02 25.75 7.78
N ALA A 78 -1.20 25.07 8.91
CA ALA A 78 -1.54 23.66 8.94
C ALA A 78 -2.87 23.36 8.24
N ARG A 79 -3.89 24.22 8.40
CA ARG A 79 -5.16 24.12 7.66
C ARG A 79 -4.95 24.33 6.15
N TRP A 80 -4.19 25.34 5.76
CA TRP A 80 -3.84 25.58 4.35
C TRP A 80 -3.08 24.38 3.76
N LEU A 81 -2.09 23.84 4.47
CA LEU A 81 -1.32 22.68 3.99
C LEU A 81 -2.20 21.43 3.84
N ARG A 82 -3.13 21.20 4.78
CA ARG A 82 -4.11 20.11 4.66
C ARG A 82 -4.93 20.26 3.37
N GLN A 83 -5.40 21.47 3.07
CA GLN A 83 -6.11 21.71 1.83
C GLN A 83 -5.22 21.46 0.60
N VAL A 84 -3.98 21.93 0.60
CA VAL A 84 -3.02 21.69 -0.48
C VAL A 84 -2.75 20.20 -0.67
N LEU A 85 -2.55 19.45 0.40
CA LEU A 85 -2.36 18.00 0.33
C LEU A 85 -3.61 17.29 -0.21
N ARG A 86 -4.78 17.75 0.23
CA ARG A 86 -6.05 17.24 -0.27
C ARG A 86 -6.22 17.49 -1.77
N ASP A 87 -5.91 18.68 -2.25
CA ASP A 87 -6.09 19.04 -3.65
C ASP A 87 -5.02 18.43 -4.57
N GLU A 88 -3.75 18.44 -4.15
CA GLU A 88 -2.61 18.04 -4.99
C GLU A 88 -2.26 16.54 -4.87
N VAL A 89 -2.53 15.92 -3.71
CA VAL A 89 -2.15 14.52 -3.47
C VAL A 89 -3.38 13.61 -3.48
N LEU A 90 -4.41 13.90 -2.69
CA LEU A 90 -5.60 13.07 -2.63
C LEU A 90 -6.46 13.25 -3.88
N GLU A 91 -6.71 14.51 -4.31
CA GLU A 91 -7.61 14.81 -5.43
C GLU A 91 -9.01 14.18 -5.19
N PRO A 92 -9.78 14.71 -4.22
CA PRO A 92 -10.95 14.02 -3.69
C PRO A 92 -11.99 13.72 -4.76
N VAL A 93 -12.43 12.49 -4.77
CA VAL A 93 -13.54 12.01 -5.59
C VAL A 93 -14.68 11.61 -4.66
N GLN A 94 -15.92 11.98 -5.00
CA GLN A 94 -17.04 11.77 -4.09
C GLN A 94 -17.77 10.46 -4.34
N GLY A 95 -18.24 9.86 -3.25
CA GLY A 95 -19.20 8.79 -3.21
C GLY A 95 -18.77 7.55 -4.00
N ARG A 96 -19.69 7.02 -4.79
CA ARG A 96 -19.55 5.78 -5.54
C ARG A 96 -18.41 5.80 -6.59
N ALA A 97 -18.03 6.99 -7.07
CA ALA A 97 -16.99 7.13 -8.09
C ALA A 97 -15.62 6.58 -7.64
N VAL A 98 -15.30 6.59 -6.33
CA VAL A 98 -14.08 5.95 -5.81
C VAL A 98 -14.11 4.44 -6.07
N ALA A 99 -15.17 3.77 -5.63
CA ALA A 99 -15.32 2.32 -5.79
C ALA A 99 -15.36 1.91 -7.27
N ASP A 100 -15.95 2.75 -8.13
CA ASP A 100 -16.04 2.52 -9.58
C ASP A 100 -14.72 2.88 -10.31
N GLY A 101 -13.67 3.28 -9.58
CA GLY A 101 -12.33 3.53 -10.14
C GLY A 101 -12.16 4.91 -10.79
N GLY A 102 -12.90 5.90 -10.33
CA GLY A 102 -12.78 7.29 -10.80
C GLY A 102 -11.62 8.07 -10.18
N HIS A 103 -10.88 7.48 -9.22
CA HIS A 103 -9.73 8.11 -8.58
C HIS A 103 -8.43 7.84 -9.37
N TRP A 104 -7.45 8.75 -9.29
CA TRP A 104 -6.19 8.65 -10.02
C TRP A 104 -5.34 7.41 -9.65
N THR A 105 -5.57 6.80 -8.49
CA THR A 105 -4.88 5.55 -8.08
C THR A 105 -5.39 4.32 -8.83
N ALA A 106 -6.60 4.36 -9.37
CA ALA A 106 -7.27 3.21 -9.96
C ALA A 106 -6.50 2.52 -11.12
N PRO A 107 -5.85 3.23 -12.05
CA PRO A 107 -5.08 2.58 -13.11
C PRO A 107 -3.97 1.67 -12.57
N TYR A 108 -3.30 2.05 -11.48
CA TYR A 108 -2.24 1.25 -10.85
C TYR A 108 -2.79 0.00 -10.18
N ILE A 109 -3.93 0.14 -9.50
CA ILE A 109 -4.62 -0.98 -8.88
C ILE A 109 -5.12 -1.97 -9.93
N ARG A 110 -5.76 -1.50 -11.00
CA ARG A 110 -6.20 -2.34 -12.13
C ARG A 110 -5.03 -3.09 -12.75
N ALA A 111 -3.92 -2.40 -13.03
CA ALA A 111 -2.72 -3.03 -13.60
C ALA A 111 -2.13 -4.09 -12.65
N ALA A 112 -2.15 -3.86 -11.33
CA ALA A 112 -1.70 -4.84 -10.35
C ALA A 112 -2.62 -6.07 -10.30
N VAL A 113 -3.94 -5.87 -10.36
CA VAL A 113 -4.95 -6.95 -10.42
C VAL A 113 -4.78 -7.78 -11.68
N THR A 114 -4.69 -7.16 -12.85
CA THR A 114 -4.49 -7.88 -14.13
C THR A 114 -3.23 -8.72 -14.08
N ARG A 115 -2.12 -8.18 -13.60
CA ARG A 115 -0.86 -8.93 -13.48
C ARG A 115 -0.92 -10.07 -12.49
N GLY A 116 -1.57 -9.86 -11.34
CA GLY A 116 -1.76 -10.91 -10.34
C GLY A 116 -2.58 -12.07 -10.89
N ALA A 117 -3.66 -11.79 -11.59
CA ALA A 117 -4.51 -12.79 -12.21
C ALA A 117 -3.79 -13.57 -13.31
N ASN A 118 -3.07 -12.88 -14.21
CA ASN A 118 -2.32 -13.52 -15.30
C ASN A 118 -1.18 -14.38 -14.76
N GLN A 119 -0.46 -13.90 -13.74
CA GLN A 119 0.57 -14.69 -13.10
C GLN A 119 0.00 -15.94 -12.43
N ALA A 120 -1.11 -15.80 -11.71
CA ALA A 120 -1.78 -16.93 -11.07
C ALA A 120 -2.24 -17.98 -12.11
N THR A 121 -2.83 -17.53 -13.22
CA THR A 121 -3.22 -18.38 -14.34
C THR A 121 -2.00 -19.10 -14.94
N GLY A 122 -0.89 -18.38 -15.15
CA GLY A 122 0.36 -18.97 -15.64
C GLY A 122 0.95 -20.01 -14.70
N LEU A 123 0.90 -19.80 -13.38
CA LEU A 123 1.32 -20.78 -12.38
C LEU A 123 0.45 -22.03 -12.41
N LEU A 124 -0.88 -21.88 -12.55
CA LEU A 124 -1.80 -23.01 -12.67
C LEU A 124 -1.49 -23.87 -13.91
N PHE A 125 -1.19 -23.25 -15.06
CA PHE A 125 -0.77 -23.98 -16.26
C PHE A 125 0.56 -24.71 -16.06
N GLN A 126 1.53 -24.08 -15.37
CA GLN A 126 2.81 -24.72 -15.06
C GLN A 126 2.67 -25.95 -14.18
N GLU A 127 1.68 -25.95 -13.27
CA GLU A 127 1.33 -27.08 -12.40
C GLU A 127 0.39 -28.08 -13.09
N GLY A 128 0.10 -27.92 -14.39
CA GLY A 128 -0.71 -28.83 -15.19
C GLY A 128 -2.22 -28.66 -15.03
N ALA A 129 -2.69 -27.61 -14.39
CA ALA A 129 -4.12 -27.35 -14.29
C ALA A 129 -4.71 -26.88 -15.61
N SER A 130 -5.91 -27.36 -15.93
CA SER A 130 -6.69 -26.86 -17.06
C SER A 130 -7.65 -25.77 -16.57
N VAL A 131 -7.29 -24.50 -16.81
CA VAL A 131 -8.10 -23.35 -16.43
C VAL A 131 -8.36 -22.43 -17.62
N GLU A 132 -9.44 -21.67 -17.57
CA GLU A 132 -9.75 -20.70 -18.61
C GLU A 132 -8.70 -19.57 -18.63
N ASN A 133 -8.11 -19.33 -19.79
CA ASN A 133 -7.26 -18.14 -20.02
C ASN A 133 -8.17 -17.01 -20.49
N ILE A 134 -8.39 -16.02 -19.61
CA ILE A 134 -9.24 -14.86 -19.91
C ILE A 134 -8.36 -13.74 -20.48
N PRO A 135 -8.71 -13.17 -21.64
CA PRO A 135 -8.03 -11.98 -22.18
C PRO A 135 -8.07 -10.78 -21.21
N ASP A 136 -7.03 -9.95 -21.22
CA ASP A 136 -6.88 -8.82 -20.29
C ASP A 136 -8.04 -7.84 -20.33
N ASP A 137 -8.62 -7.59 -21.51
CA ASP A 137 -9.77 -6.70 -21.74
C ASP A 137 -11.08 -7.26 -21.15
N GLU A 138 -11.21 -8.59 -21.04
CA GLU A 138 -12.37 -9.25 -20.43
C GLU A 138 -12.18 -9.55 -18.95
N LEU A 139 -10.93 -9.67 -18.51
CA LEU A 139 -10.59 -10.12 -17.15
C LEU A 139 -11.26 -9.26 -16.08
N LEU A 140 -11.11 -7.94 -16.21
CA LEU A 140 -11.60 -7.00 -15.20
C LEU A 140 -13.13 -6.84 -15.22
N GLU A 141 -13.81 -7.32 -16.28
CA GLU A 141 -15.27 -7.32 -16.39
C GLU A 141 -15.90 -8.51 -15.65
N ARG A 142 -15.12 -9.53 -15.29
CA ARG A 142 -15.64 -10.67 -14.54
C ARG A 142 -16.07 -10.27 -13.13
N PRO A 143 -17.22 -10.74 -12.63
CA PRO A 143 -17.79 -10.30 -11.35
C PRO A 143 -16.84 -10.44 -10.14
N ILE A 144 -16.00 -11.48 -10.11
CA ILE A 144 -15.04 -11.72 -9.03
C ILE A 144 -13.97 -10.62 -8.98
N TYR A 145 -13.43 -10.21 -10.13
CA TYR A 145 -12.42 -9.15 -10.20
C TYR A 145 -13.04 -7.76 -10.02
N GLN A 146 -14.24 -7.52 -10.50
CA GLN A 146 -14.95 -6.27 -10.26
C GLN A 146 -15.22 -6.03 -8.77
N ARG A 147 -15.63 -7.07 -8.02
CA ARG A 147 -15.79 -6.99 -6.56
C ARG A 147 -14.47 -6.65 -5.89
N THR A 148 -13.43 -7.41 -6.22
CA THR A 148 -12.07 -7.19 -5.71
C THR A 148 -11.59 -5.75 -6.01
N LEU A 149 -11.82 -5.24 -7.20
CA LEU A 149 -11.43 -3.87 -7.58
C LEU A 149 -12.15 -2.80 -6.76
N ARG A 150 -13.46 -2.94 -6.52
CA ARG A 150 -14.22 -1.97 -5.70
C ARG A 150 -13.65 -1.87 -4.29
N ASP A 151 -13.37 -3.00 -3.66
CA ASP A 151 -12.80 -3.05 -2.32
C ASP A 151 -11.40 -2.43 -2.29
N LEU A 152 -10.56 -2.76 -3.28
CA LEU A 152 -9.21 -2.22 -3.42
C LEU A 152 -9.20 -0.71 -3.69
N HIS A 153 -10.04 -0.21 -4.58
CA HIS A 153 -10.12 1.23 -4.88
C HIS A 153 -10.53 2.02 -3.63
N THR A 154 -11.55 1.54 -2.91
CA THR A 154 -12.02 2.19 -1.68
C THR A 154 -10.93 2.20 -0.63
N ARG A 155 -10.31 1.06 -0.35
CA ARG A 155 -9.24 0.96 0.65
C ARG A 155 -8.02 1.82 0.31
N THR A 156 -7.58 1.79 -0.95
CA THR A 156 -6.43 2.59 -1.38
C THR A 156 -6.70 4.09 -1.23
N TYR A 157 -7.92 4.53 -1.54
CA TYR A 157 -8.34 5.91 -1.36
C TYR A 157 -8.33 6.31 0.13
N GLU A 158 -8.96 5.52 1.00
CA GLU A 158 -9.02 5.77 2.45
C GLU A 158 -7.63 5.81 3.08
N ASN A 159 -6.76 4.89 2.70
CA ASN A 159 -5.38 4.86 3.18
C ASN A 159 -4.57 6.08 2.71
N LEU A 160 -4.78 6.57 1.48
CA LEU A 160 -4.16 7.79 0.99
C LEU A 160 -4.72 9.03 1.69
N GLU A 161 -6.01 9.08 1.96
CA GLU A 161 -6.65 10.14 2.74
C GLU A 161 -6.03 10.23 4.15
N ALA A 162 -5.86 9.09 4.83
CA ALA A 162 -5.21 9.03 6.14
C ALA A 162 -3.77 9.60 6.09
N VAL A 163 -2.99 9.28 5.05
CA VAL A 163 -1.63 9.85 4.88
C VAL A 163 -1.68 11.38 4.75
N THR A 164 -2.66 11.94 4.02
CA THR A 164 -2.78 13.39 3.85
C THR A 164 -3.22 14.10 5.13
N GLU A 165 -4.12 13.50 5.90
CA GLU A 165 -4.62 14.07 7.15
C GLU A 165 -3.55 14.08 8.26
N GLU A 166 -2.74 13.05 8.35
CA GLU A 166 -1.68 12.93 9.36
C GLU A 166 -0.47 13.84 9.10
N ALA A 167 -0.32 14.39 7.91
CA ALA A 167 0.79 15.26 7.56
C ALA A 167 0.74 16.63 8.26
N ALA A 168 -0.46 17.20 8.42
CA ALA A 168 -0.63 18.55 8.94
C ALA A 168 -0.18 18.73 10.42
N PRO A 169 -0.44 17.82 11.35
CA PRO A 169 0.05 17.88 12.71
C PRO A 169 1.57 17.93 12.83
N GLN A 170 2.28 17.09 12.06
CA GLN A 170 3.76 17.04 12.08
C GLN A 170 4.38 18.35 11.59
N VAL A 171 3.82 18.92 10.51
CA VAL A 171 4.26 20.21 9.99
C VAL A 171 3.97 21.35 10.97
N ARG A 172 2.85 21.29 11.71
CA ARG A 172 2.53 22.28 12.76
C ARG A 172 3.59 22.29 13.85
N GLU A 173 4.06 21.16 14.29
CA GLU A 173 5.12 21.06 15.31
C GLU A 173 6.42 21.72 14.82
N THR A 174 6.85 21.41 13.60
CA THR A 174 8.03 22.05 12.97
C THR A 174 7.89 23.58 12.87
N LEU A 175 6.69 24.08 12.57
CA LEU A 175 6.42 25.54 12.56
C LEU A 175 6.56 26.16 13.96
N THR A 176 5.95 25.55 14.96
CA THR A 176 6.01 26.03 16.35
C THR A 176 7.46 26.12 16.83
N GLN A 177 8.25 25.08 16.56
CA GLN A 177 9.68 25.11 16.84
C GLN A 177 10.38 26.25 16.11
N GLY A 178 10.08 26.42 14.82
CA GLY A 178 10.72 27.46 14.00
C GLY A 178 10.41 28.87 14.44
N PHE A 179 9.21 29.14 14.93
CA PHE A 179 8.86 30.43 15.54
C PHE A 179 9.63 30.63 16.85
N ALA A 180 9.64 29.64 17.74
CA ALA A 180 10.35 29.69 19.01
C ALA A 180 11.87 29.94 18.86
N GLU A 181 12.49 29.37 17.82
CA GLU A 181 13.90 29.53 17.50
C GLU A 181 14.22 30.73 16.57
N GLY A 182 13.22 31.50 16.13
CA GLY A 182 13.41 32.65 15.25
C GLY A 182 13.97 32.29 13.88
N TRP A 183 13.47 31.22 13.26
CA TRP A 183 13.95 30.83 11.92
C TRP A 183 13.57 31.85 10.85
N ASN A 184 14.54 32.18 10.00
CA ASN A 184 14.26 32.99 8.81
C ASN A 184 13.45 32.20 7.75
N PRO A 185 12.82 32.88 6.77
CA PRO A 185 11.97 32.23 5.76
C PRO A 185 12.66 31.08 5.02
N ARG A 186 13.95 31.19 4.73
CA ARG A 186 14.72 30.16 4.02
C ARG A 186 14.92 28.89 4.86
N LYS A 187 15.24 29.06 6.16
CA LYS A 187 15.39 27.92 7.10
C LYS A 187 14.03 27.26 7.31
N MET A 188 12.97 28.04 7.53
CA MET A 188 11.60 27.54 7.70
C MET A 188 11.15 26.73 6.48
N ALA A 189 11.20 27.29 5.27
CA ALA A 189 10.83 26.60 4.04
C ALA A 189 11.60 25.30 3.82
N ARG A 190 12.90 25.28 4.13
CA ARG A 190 13.74 24.07 4.01
C ARG A 190 13.29 22.99 4.98
N LYS A 191 13.01 23.33 6.23
CA LYS A 191 12.55 22.39 7.25
C LYS A 191 11.19 21.81 6.90
N LEU A 192 10.20 22.65 6.58
CA LEU A 192 8.86 22.20 6.19
C LEU A 192 8.87 21.31 4.94
N THR A 193 9.67 21.65 3.92
CA THR A 193 9.80 20.80 2.75
C THR A 193 10.55 19.50 3.04
N GLY A 194 11.39 19.46 4.07
CA GLY A 194 12.01 18.25 4.62
C GLY A 194 10.96 17.32 5.22
N GLU A 195 10.13 17.81 6.14
CA GLU A 195 9.04 17.03 6.75
C GLU A 195 8.10 16.41 5.70
N ILE A 196 7.66 17.22 4.71
CA ILE A 196 6.79 16.73 3.64
C ILE A 196 7.48 15.64 2.81
N ARG A 197 8.79 15.74 2.59
CA ARG A 197 9.56 14.69 1.91
C ARG A 197 9.64 13.42 2.74
N ASP A 198 9.84 13.54 4.05
CA ASP A 198 9.95 12.40 4.94
C ASP A 198 8.60 11.67 5.06
N ILE A 199 7.48 12.39 5.12
CA ILE A 199 6.13 11.82 5.00
C ILE A 199 5.94 11.10 3.67
N GLN A 200 6.37 11.69 2.55
CA GLN A 200 6.34 11.04 1.24
C GLN A 200 7.06 9.70 1.28
N HIS A 201 8.31 9.66 1.76
CA HIS A 201 9.12 8.45 1.76
C HIS A 201 8.63 7.38 2.74
N THR A 202 8.27 7.77 3.96
CA THR A 202 7.93 6.82 5.02
C THR A 202 6.50 6.29 4.93
N ARG A 203 5.56 7.09 4.42
CA ARG A 203 4.14 6.75 4.41
C ARG A 203 3.59 6.53 3.00
N ALA A 204 3.64 7.55 2.14
CA ALA A 204 3.00 7.48 0.83
C ALA A 204 3.67 6.46 -0.11
N GLU A 205 5.00 6.34 -0.09
CA GLU A 205 5.69 5.32 -0.87
C GLU A 205 5.48 3.91 -0.31
N THR A 206 5.41 3.77 1.02
CA THR A 206 5.08 2.50 1.67
C THR A 206 3.66 2.07 1.33
N LEU A 207 2.71 3.01 1.33
CA LEU A 207 1.33 2.75 0.89
C LEU A 207 1.31 2.23 -0.55
N ALA A 208 1.92 2.93 -1.51
CA ALA A 208 1.92 2.51 -2.90
C ALA A 208 2.43 1.07 -3.09
N ARG A 209 3.53 0.72 -2.41
CA ARG A 209 4.07 -0.64 -2.44
C ARG A 209 3.11 -1.66 -1.85
N THR A 210 2.55 -1.35 -0.69
CA THR A 210 1.64 -2.25 0.02
C THR A 210 0.38 -2.49 -0.80
N GLU A 211 -0.25 -1.43 -1.32
CA GLU A 211 -1.46 -1.53 -2.12
C GLU A 211 -1.24 -2.29 -3.45
N THR A 212 -0.08 -2.09 -4.10
CA THR A 212 0.27 -2.85 -5.31
C THR A 212 0.41 -4.33 -5.02
N ILE A 213 1.08 -4.71 -3.93
CA ILE A 213 1.27 -6.12 -3.55
C ILE A 213 -0.05 -6.75 -3.10
N GLU A 214 -0.86 -6.02 -2.35
CA GLU A 214 -2.17 -6.51 -1.93
C GLU A 214 -3.12 -6.70 -3.12
N ALA A 215 -3.15 -5.76 -4.05
CA ALA A 215 -3.96 -5.87 -5.27
C ALA A 215 -3.56 -7.10 -6.11
N HIS A 216 -2.26 -7.33 -6.26
CA HIS A 216 -1.73 -8.52 -6.91
C HIS A 216 -2.14 -9.80 -6.17
N SER A 217 -2.04 -9.84 -4.85
CA SER A 217 -2.38 -11.01 -4.03
C SER A 217 -3.88 -11.29 -4.03
N ASP A 218 -4.72 -10.27 -3.96
CA ASP A 218 -6.18 -10.41 -4.04
C ASP A 218 -6.63 -10.97 -5.38
N ALA A 219 -5.98 -10.53 -6.48
CA ALA A 219 -6.22 -11.07 -7.80
C ALA A 219 -5.74 -12.53 -7.93
N THR A 220 -4.60 -12.88 -7.33
CA THR A 220 -4.10 -14.25 -7.25
C THR A 220 -5.12 -15.15 -6.55
N LEU A 221 -5.61 -14.76 -5.38
CA LEU A 221 -6.63 -15.51 -4.64
C LEU A 221 -7.95 -15.60 -5.41
N ALA A 222 -8.38 -14.54 -6.07
CA ALA A 222 -9.58 -14.54 -6.91
C ALA A 222 -9.43 -15.53 -8.09
N THR A 223 -8.24 -15.64 -8.66
CA THR A 223 -7.96 -16.60 -9.74
C THR A 223 -8.01 -18.04 -9.23
N TYR A 224 -7.43 -18.33 -8.06
CA TYR A 224 -7.46 -19.65 -7.46
C TYR A 224 -8.88 -20.06 -7.04
N GLU A 225 -9.65 -19.12 -6.48
CA GLU A 225 -11.06 -19.35 -6.17
C GLU A 225 -11.89 -19.67 -7.41
N ARG A 226 -11.67 -18.93 -8.50
CA ARG A 226 -12.32 -19.20 -9.79
C ARG A 226 -11.96 -20.56 -10.37
N ALA A 227 -10.71 -21.01 -10.20
CA ALA A 227 -10.29 -22.34 -10.61
C ALA A 227 -11.00 -23.46 -9.82
N GLY A 228 -11.41 -23.16 -8.61
CA GLY A 228 -12.14 -24.09 -7.73
C GLY A 228 -11.23 -24.93 -6.83
N VAL A 229 -11.80 -25.38 -5.71
CA VAL A 229 -11.11 -26.18 -4.69
C VAL A 229 -10.62 -27.55 -5.21
N ASP A 230 -11.29 -28.08 -6.21
CA ASP A 230 -10.90 -29.34 -6.86
C ASP A 230 -9.64 -29.19 -7.72
N VAL A 231 -9.33 -27.96 -8.15
CA VAL A 231 -8.13 -27.63 -8.91
C VAL A 231 -7.04 -27.12 -7.98
N VAL A 232 -7.35 -26.13 -7.13
CA VAL A 232 -6.43 -25.52 -6.16
C VAL A 232 -6.86 -25.90 -4.76
N GLY A 233 -6.31 -26.98 -4.20
CA GLY A 233 -6.65 -27.45 -2.87
C GLY A 233 -6.23 -26.48 -1.76
N HIS A 234 -5.08 -25.83 -1.94
CA HIS A 234 -4.58 -24.79 -1.02
C HIS A 234 -3.47 -23.97 -1.69
N GLY A 235 -3.08 -22.88 -1.03
CA GLY A 235 -1.90 -22.11 -1.41
C GLY A 235 -0.75 -22.36 -0.46
N GLU A 236 0.48 -22.30 -0.97
CA GLU A 236 1.70 -22.34 -0.17
C GLU A 236 2.27 -20.92 -0.04
N TRP A 237 2.63 -20.54 1.19
CA TRP A 237 3.26 -19.26 1.45
C TRP A 237 4.71 -19.25 1.02
N ALA A 238 5.03 -18.58 -0.06
CA ALA A 238 6.40 -18.42 -0.56
C ALA A 238 6.98 -17.05 -0.17
N VAL A 239 8.17 -17.10 0.41
CA VAL A 239 8.89 -15.90 0.84
C VAL A 239 9.83 -15.39 -0.23
N GLY A 240 9.91 -14.08 -0.39
CA GLY A 240 10.75 -13.44 -1.40
C GLY A 240 11.63 -12.32 -0.86
N GLY A 241 12.86 -12.24 -1.40
CA GLY A 241 13.79 -11.15 -1.11
C GLY A 241 14.88 -11.47 -0.08
N ALA A 242 15.85 -10.54 0.05
CA ALA A 242 17.02 -10.73 0.92
C ALA A 242 16.69 -10.51 2.41
N ASN A 243 15.74 -9.59 2.71
CA ASN A 243 15.39 -9.20 4.08
C ASN A 243 13.98 -9.70 4.40
N ILE A 244 13.85 -10.99 4.70
CA ILE A 244 12.59 -11.62 5.10
C ILE A 244 12.40 -11.41 6.60
N CYS A 245 11.25 -10.84 6.99
CA CYS A 245 10.92 -10.66 8.42
C CYS A 245 10.69 -12.02 9.10
N ASP A 246 10.82 -12.06 10.43
CA ASP A 246 10.67 -13.30 11.18
C ASP A 246 9.28 -13.92 11.06
N PHE A 247 8.23 -13.09 10.96
CA PHE A 247 6.87 -13.57 10.73
C PHE A 247 6.74 -14.30 9.38
N CYS A 248 7.23 -13.70 8.28
CA CYS A 248 7.18 -14.33 6.97
C CYS A 248 8.05 -15.61 6.89
N LYS A 249 9.21 -15.64 7.57
CA LYS A 249 10.02 -16.86 7.69
C LYS A 249 9.24 -17.99 8.34
N ARG A 250 8.39 -17.67 9.33
CA ARG A 250 7.57 -18.65 10.03
C ARG A 250 6.45 -19.21 9.16
N LEU A 251 5.91 -18.41 8.26
CA LEU A 251 4.89 -18.84 7.30
C LEU A 251 5.49 -19.57 6.10
N ALA A 252 6.79 -19.50 5.86
CA ALA A 252 7.44 -20.10 4.70
C ALA A 252 7.10 -21.59 4.57
N GLY A 253 6.52 -21.98 3.43
CA GLY A 253 6.07 -23.35 3.16
C GLY A 253 4.75 -23.72 3.86
N ALA A 254 4.10 -22.81 4.56
CA ALA A 254 2.81 -23.10 5.20
C ALA A 254 1.72 -23.29 4.14
N ALA A 255 1.02 -24.42 4.23
CA ALA A 255 -0.16 -24.69 3.42
C ALA A 255 -1.37 -23.98 4.06
N LEU A 256 -2.02 -23.09 3.31
CA LEU A 256 -3.17 -22.31 3.74
C LEU A 256 -4.32 -22.49 2.76
N THR A 257 -5.53 -22.70 3.25
CA THR A 257 -6.72 -22.70 2.38
C THR A 257 -6.94 -21.31 1.79
N ILE A 258 -7.65 -21.24 0.68
CA ILE A 258 -8.00 -19.93 0.06
C ILE A 258 -8.83 -19.10 1.03
N GLU A 259 -9.71 -19.72 1.80
CA GLU A 259 -10.53 -19.04 2.82
C GLU A 259 -9.66 -18.46 3.96
N GLU A 260 -8.73 -19.26 4.50
CA GLU A 260 -7.79 -18.77 5.53
C GLU A 260 -6.96 -17.58 5.03
N MET A 261 -6.58 -17.57 3.75
CA MET A 261 -5.84 -16.45 3.18
C MET A 261 -6.72 -15.21 2.95
N ARG A 262 -8.01 -15.38 2.70
CA ARG A 262 -8.93 -14.24 2.51
C ARG A 262 -9.30 -13.56 3.82
N THR A 263 -9.67 -14.36 4.80
CA THR A 263 -10.30 -13.87 6.04
C THR A 263 -9.44 -14.05 7.27
N GLY A 264 -8.43 -14.92 7.19
CA GLY A 264 -7.63 -15.32 8.35
C GLY A 264 -6.64 -14.24 8.78
N ALA A 265 -6.53 -14.10 10.09
CA ALA A 265 -5.50 -13.33 10.74
C ALA A 265 -4.92 -14.10 11.93
N VAL A 266 -3.67 -13.87 12.24
CA VAL A 266 -2.98 -14.48 13.38
C VAL A 266 -2.30 -13.43 14.22
N GLU A 267 -2.32 -13.61 15.53
CA GLU A 267 -1.52 -12.84 16.45
C GLU A 267 -0.14 -13.50 16.61
N TRP A 268 0.90 -12.70 16.47
CA TRP A 268 2.27 -13.10 16.71
C TRP A 268 3.06 -11.97 17.36
N ARG A 269 3.65 -12.24 18.53
CA ARG A 269 4.39 -11.24 19.34
C ARG A 269 3.57 -9.97 19.63
N GLY A 270 2.27 -10.10 19.90
CA GLY A 270 1.39 -8.99 20.23
C GLY A 270 0.97 -8.13 19.04
N GLN A 271 1.21 -8.59 17.81
CA GLN A 271 0.76 -7.93 16.58
C GLN A 271 -0.12 -8.89 15.77
N VAL A 272 -1.18 -8.34 15.17
CA VAL A 272 -2.08 -9.08 14.29
C VAL A 272 -1.59 -8.97 12.85
N TYR A 273 -1.42 -10.13 12.20
CA TYR A 273 -1.00 -10.24 10.81
C TYR A 273 -2.07 -10.96 10.01
N ARG A 274 -2.39 -10.45 8.82
CA ARG A 274 -3.24 -11.15 7.86
C ARG A 274 -2.49 -12.33 7.25
N LEU A 275 -3.21 -13.42 6.96
CA LEU A 275 -2.64 -14.63 6.32
C LEU A 275 -2.56 -14.50 4.80
N LYS A 276 -2.42 -13.30 4.30
CA LYS A 276 -2.34 -12.95 2.89
C LYS A 276 -1.16 -12.00 2.66
N PRO A 277 -0.38 -12.10 1.57
CA PRO A 277 0.51 -11.02 1.16
C PRO A 277 -0.30 -9.76 0.76
N ALA A 278 0.06 -8.52 1.17
CA ALA A 278 1.16 -8.24 2.09
C ALA A 278 0.68 -8.35 3.55
N ALA A 279 1.21 -9.29 4.31
CA ALA A 279 0.84 -9.45 5.73
C ALA A 279 1.26 -8.26 6.60
N HIS A 280 2.20 -7.46 6.12
CA HIS A 280 2.71 -6.23 6.74
C HIS A 280 3.20 -5.26 5.68
N PRO A 281 3.35 -3.96 6.00
CA PRO A 281 3.89 -2.97 5.06
C PRO A 281 5.23 -3.42 4.44
N ASN A 282 5.39 -3.21 3.13
CA ASN A 282 6.55 -3.64 2.34
C ASN A 282 6.78 -5.16 2.28
N GLY A 283 5.83 -6.01 2.65
CA GLY A 283 5.91 -7.46 2.49
C GLY A 283 6.13 -7.87 1.03
N LYS A 284 6.95 -8.90 0.76
CA LYS A 284 7.31 -9.37 -0.60
C LYS A 284 7.01 -10.85 -0.81
N CYS A 285 6.14 -11.40 0.02
CA CYS A 285 5.73 -12.79 -0.07
C CYS A 285 4.71 -12.97 -1.20
N VAL A 286 4.57 -14.18 -1.69
CA VAL A 286 3.59 -14.58 -2.72
C VAL A 286 2.92 -15.88 -2.30
N ILE A 287 1.82 -16.23 -2.97
CA ILE A 287 1.11 -17.48 -2.78
C ILE A 287 1.33 -18.32 -4.03
N LEU A 288 1.83 -19.54 -3.84
CA LEU A 288 1.95 -20.54 -4.90
C LEU A 288 0.75 -21.49 -4.83
N PRO A 289 0.16 -21.88 -5.96
CA PRO A 289 -0.95 -22.84 -5.96
C PRO A 289 -0.42 -24.25 -5.70
N VAL A 290 -1.17 -25.05 -4.96
CA VAL A 290 -0.94 -26.49 -4.88
C VAL A 290 -2.12 -27.18 -5.56
N VAL A 291 -1.84 -27.69 -6.77
CA VAL A 291 -2.84 -28.27 -7.68
C VAL A 291 -3.06 -29.73 -7.37
N GLY A 292 -4.32 -30.21 -7.46
CA GLY A 292 -4.69 -31.60 -7.29
C GLY A 292 -4.52 -32.18 -5.88
N ALA A 293 -4.18 -31.35 -4.89
CA ALA A 293 -4.05 -31.76 -3.50
C ALA A 293 -5.34 -31.43 -2.72
N SER A 294 -5.68 -32.27 -1.75
CA SER A 294 -6.77 -31.95 -0.83
C SER A 294 -6.42 -30.73 0.06
N PRO A 295 -7.40 -29.91 0.44
CA PRO A 295 -7.18 -28.85 1.43
C PRO A 295 -6.62 -29.42 2.74
N PRO A 296 -5.77 -28.66 3.46
CA PRO A 296 -5.25 -29.11 4.74
C PRO A 296 -6.39 -29.22 5.78
N THR A 297 -6.46 -30.37 6.45
CA THR A 297 -7.47 -30.66 7.48
C THR A 297 -6.96 -30.36 8.91
N SER A 298 -5.63 -30.26 9.09
CA SER A 298 -5.05 -29.94 10.39
C SER A 298 -5.29 -28.47 10.76
N PRO A 299 -5.49 -28.15 12.06
CA PRO A 299 -5.66 -26.79 12.51
C PRO A 299 -4.50 -25.87 12.09
N LEU A 300 -4.77 -24.60 11.80
CA LEU A 300 -3.76 -23.64 11.40
C LEU A 300 -2.62 -23.52 12.42
N ALA A 301 -2.93 -23.53 13.71
CA ALA A 301 -1.94 -23.50 14.79
C ALA A 301 -0.91 -24.65 14.73
N THR A 302 -1.31 -25.81 14.18
CA THR A 302 -0.40 -26.95 13.96
C THR A 302 0.48 -26.73 12.73
N ARG A 303 -0.06 -26.08 11.70
CA ARG A 303 0.65 -25.78 10.45
C ARG A 303 1.56 -24.55 10.57
N VAL A 304 1.21 -23.63 11.47
CA VAL A 304 1.97 -22.40 11.78
C VAL A 304 2.16 -22.29 13.29
N PRO A 305 3.13 -23.05 13.87
CA PRO A 305 3.32 -23.10 15.32
C PRO A 305 3.65 -21.74 15.93
N GLY A 306 3.11 -21.48 17.14
CA GLY A 306 3.35 -20.24 17.90
C GLY A 306 2.55 -19.03 17.39
N THR A 307 1.52 -19.28 16.62
CA THR A 307 0.49 -18.26 16.28
C THR A 307 -0.80 -18.58 17.01
N VAL A 308 -1.54 -17.54 17.37
CA VAL A 308 -2.90 -17.63 17.90
C VAL A 308 -3.82 -17.02 16.84
N LEU A 309 -4.93 -17.71 16.51
CA LEU A 309 -5.94 -17.11 15.65
C LEU A 309 -6.48 -15.87 16.36
N SER A 310 -6.37 -14.70 15.74
CA SER A 310 -7.09 -13.53 16.22
C SER A 310 -8.57 -13.79 15.93
N GLY A 311 -9.40 -13.75 16.98
CA GLY A 311 -10.82 -14.07 16.90
C GLY A 311 -11.50 -13.33 15.76
N ALA A 312 -12.45 -14.06 15.16
CA ALA A 312 -13.38 -13.56 14.17
C ALA A 312 -14.24 -12.44 14.72
#